data_f739ea1990c4fe8ff37aaca24161d659
#
_entry.id   f739ea1990c4fe8ff37aaca24161d659
#
_cell.length_a   1.000
_cell.length_b   1.000
_cell.length_c   1.000
_cell.angle_alpha   90.00
_cell.angle_beta   90.00
_cell.angle_gamma   90.00
#
_symmetry.space_group_name_H-M   'P 1'
#
loop_
_entity.id
_entity.type
_entity.pdbx_description
1 polymer ?
#
loop_
_entity_poly.entity_id
_entity_poly.type
_entity_poly.pdbx_seq_one_letter_code
_entity_poly.pdbx_strand_id
1 'polypeptide(L)'
;MMNIRDMILEKTRQGLDVFHHYINTPFAPKRRFKNPLYTDTKASCYVYFNSQRGCYLLKDFGSTEYSGDCFWFVALLNGWDTRRDFMKVLRKINEDMNLYIPFGDQGNDTRWL
;
A
#
# COMPACT_ATOMS: atom_id res chain seq x y z
N MET A 1 13.82 3.84 17.12
CA MET A 1 13.99 2.77 16.13
C MET A 1 12.79 2.69 15.21
N MET A 2 13.05 2.54 13.94
CA MET A 2 12.00 2.51 12.96
C MET A 2 11.36 1.13 12.90
N ASN A 3 10.02 1.07 12.86
CA ASN A 3 9.35 -0.22 12.70
C ASN A 3 9.30 -0.58 11.21
N ILE A 4 8.83 -1.79 10.90
CA ILE A 4 8.85 -2.29 9.53
C ILE A 4 7.96 -1.45 8.62
N ARG A 5 6.80 -1.02 9.12
CA ARG A 5 5.91 -0.15 8.34
C ARG A 5 6.64 1.12 7.90
N ASP A 6 7.35 1.75 8.82
CA ASP A 6 8.07 2.98 8.51
C ASP A 6 9.25 2.73 7.58
N MET A 7 9.90 1.59 7.70
CA MET A 7 10.97 1.21 6.79
C MET A 7 10.45 1.06 5.36
N ILE A 8 9.28 0.45 5.20
CA ILE A 8 8.69 0.30 3.88
C ILE A 8 8.38 1.68 3.30
N LEU A 9 7.77 2.56 4.10
CA LEU A 9 7.45 3.90 3.63
C LEU A 9 8.70 4.66 3.21
N GLU A 10 9.78 4.56 3.99
CA GLU A 10 11.02 5.24 3.66
C GLU A 10 11.61 4.75 2.34
N LYS A 11 11.56 3.44 2.10
CA LYS A 11 12.15 2.84 0.91
C LYS A 11 11.30 3.01 -0.34
N THR A 12 10.06 3.46 -0.20
CA THR A 12 9.11 3.50 -1.31
C THR A 12 8.56 4.90 -1.55
N ARG A 13 9.34 5.93 -1.22
CA ARG A 13 8.94 7.33 -1.36
C ARG A 13 7.61 7.59 -0.67
N GLN A 14 7.54 7.19 0.60
CA GLN A 14 6.37 7.37 1.45
C GLN A 14 5.13 6.67 0.88
N GLY A 15 5.32 5.51 0.28
CA GLY A 15 4.23 4.69 -0.21
C GLY A 15 3.87 4.91 -1.67
N LEU A 16 4.40 5.96 -2.30
CA LEU A 16 4.09 6.22 -3.71
C LEU A 16 4.50 5.05 -4.60
N ASP A 17 5.70 4.51 -4.38
CA ASP A 17 6.19 3.40 -5.20
C ASP A 17 5.37 2.14 -5.02
N VAL A 18 4.75 1.95 -3.84
CA VAL A 18 3.87 0.82 -3.61
C VAL A 18 2.64 0.94 -4.52
N PHE A 19 2.04 2.13 -4.56
CA PHE A 19 0.90 2.35 -5.45
C PHE A 19 1.29 2.12 -6.90
N HIS A 20 2.46 2.63 -7.33
CA HIS A 20 2.91 2.42 -8.71
C HIS A 20 3.13 0.94 -9.01
N HIS A 21 3.62 0.19 -8.04
CA HIS A 21 3.90 -1.23 -8.26
C HIS A 21 2.62 -2.03 -8.49
N TYR A 22 1.56 -1.74 -7.73
CA TYR A 22 0.36 -2.56 -7.77
C TYR A 22 -0.74 -2.02 -8.66
N ILE A 23 -0.66 -0.77 -9.09
CA ILE A 23 -1.64 -0.20 -10.02
C ILE A 23 -1.11 -0.41 -11.43
N ASN A 24 -1.85 -1.19 -12.23
CA ASN A 24 -1.38 -1.56 -13.57
C ASN A 24 -1.37 -0.41 -14.56
N THR A 25 -2.15 0.62 -14.33
CA THR A 25 -2.22 1.75 -15.23
C THR A 25 -1.25 2.82 -14.79
N PRO A 26 -0.44 3.39 -15.69
CA PRO A 26 0.43 4.50 -15.31
C PRO A 26 -0.39 5.68 -14.80
N PHE A 27 0.10 6.32 -13.75
CA PHE A 27 -0.57 7.48 -13.19
C PHE A 27 0.48 8.44 -12.63
N ALA A 28 0.08 9.68 -12.39
CA ALA A 28 0.90 10.67 -11.70
C ALA A 28 0.13 11.14 -10.46
N PRO A 29 0.83 11.55 -9.39
CA PRO A 29 0.14 12.06 -8.21
C PRO A 29 -0.79 13.21 -8.58
N LYS A 30 -1.94 13.25 -7.92
CA LYS A 30 -2.99 14.26 -8.13
C LYS A 30 -3.70 14.17 -9.47
N ARG A 31 -3.34 13.20 -10.32
CA ARG A 31 -4.06 12.97 -11.56
C ARG A 31 -5.05 11.84 -11.36
N ARG A 32 -6.22 11.98 -11.93
CA ARG A 32 -7.27 10.97 -11.77
C ARG A 32 -7.00 9.76 -12.65
N PHE A 33 -7.38 8.60 -12.16
CA PHE A 33 -7.31 7.35 -12.91
C PHE A 33 -8.45 6.45 -12.45
N LYS A 34 -8.69 5.36 -13.19
CA LYS A 34 -9.75 4.44 -12.83
C LYS A 34 -9.31 3.60 -11.65
N ASN A 35 -10.21 3.43 -10.67
CA ASN A 35 -9.91 2.68 -9.47
C ASN A 35 -9.74 1.20 -9.80
N PRO A 36 -8.59 0.59 -9.53
CA PRO A 36 -8.37 -0.82 -9.86
C PRO A 36 -9.05 -1.80 -8.91
N LEU A 37 -9.67 -1.31 -7.83
CA LEU A 37 -10.32 -2.18 -6.85
C LEU A 37 -11.74 -2.59 -7.26
N TYR A 38 -12.29 -1.94 -8.28
CA TYR A 38 -13.62 -2.32 -8.78
C TYR A 38 -13.73 -1.87 -10.24
N THR A 39 -14.82 -2.29 -10.91
CA THR A 39 -15.06 -1.86 -12.29
C THR A 39 -15.44 -0.38 -12.28
N ASP A 40 -14.58 0.44 -12.87
CA ASP A 40 -14.73 1.88 -12.86
C ASP A 40 -14.87 2.36 -14.30
N THR A 41 -15.92 3.11 -14.59
CA THR A 41 -16.14 3.64 -15.93
C THR A 41 -15.59 5.05 -16.09
N LYS A 42 -15.21 5.69 -15.00
CA LYS A 42 -14.68 7.04 -15.01
C LYS A 42 -13.42 7.10 -14.16
N ALA A 43 -12.54 8.01 -14.54
CA ALA A 43 -11.32 8.23 -13.74
C ALA A 43 -11.71 9.07 -12.53
N SER A 44 -12.06 8.40 -11.43
CA SER A 44 -12.55 9.05 -10.22
C SER A 44 -11.60 8.96 -9.04
N CYS A 45 -10.46 8.34 -9.21
CA CYS A 45 -9.56 8.02 -8.11
C CYS A 45 -8.22 8.74 -8.34
N TYR A 46 -7.54 9.10 -7.26
CA TYR A 46 -6.22 9.72 -7.38
C TYR A 46 -5.38 9.43 -6.14
N VAL A 47 -4.06 9.57 -6.28
CA VAL A 47 -3.10 9.39 -5.19
C VAL A 47 -2.50 10.75 -4.88
N TYR A 48 -2.41 11.08 -3.60
CA TYR A 48 -1.87 12.36 -3.17
C TYR A 48 -1.09 12.21 -1.87
N PHE A 49 -0.17 13.14 -1.62
CA PHE A 49 0.59 13.14 -0.38
C PHE A 49 -0.22 13.80 0.74
N ASN A 50 -0.36 13.09 1.86
CA ASN A 50 -1.05 13.64 3.02
C ASN A 50 -0.01 14.01 4.08
N SER A 51 0.17 15.30 4.31
CA SER A 51 1.22 15.77 5.21
C SER A 51 0.97 15.40 6.67
N GLN A 52 -0.28 15.26 7.06
CA GLN A 52 -0.59 14.88 8.44
C GLN A 52 -0.20 13.44 8.71
N ARG A 53 -0.37 12.57 7.74
CA ARG A 53 -0.01 11.16 7.87
C ARG A 53 1.40 10.86 7.40
N GLY A 54 2.02 11.79 6.69
CA GLY A 54 3.38 11.62 6.21
C GLY A 54 3.53 10.60 5.12
N CYS A 55 2.46 10.29 4.40
CA CYS A 55 2.52 9.28 3.34
C CYS A 55 1.48 9.57 2.27
N TYR A 56 1.63 8.87 1.14
CA TYR A 56 0.67 8.98 0.05
C TYR A 56 -0.59 8.18 0.36
N LEU A 57 -1.72 8.72 -0.02
CA LEU A 57 -3.03 8.08 0.14
C LEU A 57 -3.70 8.02 -1.22
N LEU A 58 -4.56 7.00 -1.38
CA LEU A 58 -5.45 6.91 -2.52
C LEU A 58 -6.82 7.35 -2.07
N LYS A 59 -7.52 8.10 -2.90
CA LYS A 59 -8.88 8.54 -2.60
C LYS A 59 -9.73 8.43 -3.86
N ASP A 60 -10.95 7.91 -3.69
CA ASP A 60 -11.91 7.78 -4.77
C ASP A 60 -13.05 8.74 -4.54
N PHE A 61 -13.25 9.67 -5.45
CA PHE A 61 -14.34 10.63 -5.36
C PHE A 61 -15.70 9.98 -5.57
N GLY A 62 -15.73 8.84 -6.25
CA GLY A 62 -16.97 8.14 -6.53
C GLY A 62 -17.45 7.29 -5.37
N SER A 63 -16.57 6.98 -4.41
CA SER A 63 -16.94 6.17 -3.27
C SER A 63 -15.99 6.41 -2.12
N THR A 64 -16.52 6.86 -0.99
CA THR A 64 -15.70 7.11 0.20
C THR A 64 -15.17 5.81 0.82
N GLU A 65 -15.69 4.65 0.39
CA GLU A 65 -15.17 3.38 0.88
C GLU A 65 -13.73 3.13 0.42
N TYR A 66 -13.33 3.74 -0.68
CA TYR A 66 -12.02 3.51 -1.26
C TYR A 66 -11.11 4.70 -0.97
N SER A 67 -10.63 4.76 0.26
CA SER A 67 -9.70 5.80 0.68
C SER A 67 -8.77 5.23 1.74
N GLY A 68 -7.47 5.39 1.53
CA GLY A 68 -6.51 4.89 2.50
C GLY A 68 -5.08 4.87 1.98
N ASP A 69 -4.18 4.33 2.80
CA ASP A 69 -2.76 4.28 2.45
C ASP A 69 -2.43 3.03 1.61
N CYS A 70 -1.17 2.89 1.28
CA CYS A 70 -0.74 1.78 0.43
C CYS A 70 -0.93 0.41 1.10
N PHE A 71 -0.87 0.35 2.42
CA PHE A 71 -1.06 -0.92 3.12
C PHE A 71 -2.52 -1.37 3.05
N TRP A 72 -3.43 -0.43 3.24
CA TRP A 72 -4.85 -0.69 3.05
C TRP A 72 -5.11 -1.15 1.61
N PHE A 73 -4.50 -0.48 0.64
CA PHE A 73 -4.71 -0.81 -0.77
C PHE A 73 -4.26 -2.24 -1.09
N VAL A 74 -3.07 -2.62 -0.62
CA VAL A 74 -2.56 -3.96 -0.86
C VAL A 74 -3.42 -5.01 -0.16
N ALA A 75 -3.90 -4.71 1.04
CA ALA A 75 -4.79 -5.64 1.73
C ALA A 75 -6.06 -5.89 0.92
N LEU A 76 -6.69 -4.81 0.42
CA LEU A 76 -7.90 -4.98 -0.39
C LEU A 76 -7.65 -5.76 -1.67
N LEU A 77 -6.53 -5.51 -2.34
CA LEU A 77 -6.21 -6.24 -3.55
C LEU A 77 -6.11 -7.74 -3.31
N ASN A 78 -5.74 -8.13 -2.11
CA ASN A 78 -5.55 -9.54 -1.79
C ASN A 78 -6.71 -10.15 -1.03
N GLY A 79 -7.77 -9.38 -0.80
CA GLY A 79 -8.91 -9.87 -0.03
C GLY A 79 -8.59 -10.05 1.44
N TRP A 80 -7.66 -9.28 1.96
CA TRP A 80 -7.23 -9.37 3.35
C TRP A 80 -7.81 -8.24 4.18
N ASP A 81 -7.89 -8.47 5.48
CA ASP A 81 -8.27 -7.44 6.45
C ASP A 81 -7.04 -6.65 6.83
N THR A 82 -7.09 -5.32 6.69
CA THR A 82 -5.93 -4.47 6.91
C THR A 82 -5.34 -4.62 8.31
N ARG A 83 -6.19 -4.81 9.31
CA ARG A 83 -5.70 -4.93 10.68
C ARG A 83 -5.27 -6.35 11.01
N ARG A 84 -6.16 -7.31 10.76
CA ARG A 84 -5.87 -8.71 11.10
C ARG A 84 -4.69 -9.26 10.33
N ASP A 85 -4.57 -8.89 9.06
CA ASP A 85 -3.56 -9.43 8.19
C ASP A 85 -2.42 -8.47 7.92
N PHE A 86 -2.22 -7.50 8.80
CA PHE A 86 -1.26 -6.43 8.55
C PHE A 86 0.16 -6.96 8.30
N MET A 87 0.60 -7.94 9.08
CA MET A 87 1.94 -8.51 8.86
C MET A 87 2.04 -9.20 7.50
N LYS A 88 0.95 -9.82 7.03
CA LYS A 88 0.96 -10.39 5.68
C LYS A 88 1.15 -9.32 4.64
N VAL A 89 0.51 -8.17 4.83
CA VAL A 89 0.63 -7.03 3.91
C VAL A 89 2.09 -6.57 3.86
N LEU A 90 2.71 -6.39 5.02
CA LEU A 90 4.10 -5.94 5.08
C LEU A 90 5.04 -6.92 4.39
N ARG A 91 4.86 -8.21 4.64
CA ARG A 91 5.71 -9.23 4.03
C ARG A 91 5.52 -9.29 2.52
N LYS A 92 4.28 -9.15 2.06
CA LYS A 92 4.01 -9.18 0.63
C LYS A 92 4.69 -8.02 -0.09
N ILE A 93 4.57 -6.82 0.45
CA ILE A 93 5.20 -5.66 -0.16
C ILE A 93 6.72 -5.82 -0.17
N ASN A 94 7.27 -6.30 0.94
CA ASN A 94 8.71 -6.53 1.05
C ASN A 94 9.20 -7.51 -0.02
N GLU A 95 8.46 -8.60 -0.22
CA GLU A 95 8.82 -9.60 -1.20
C GLU A 95 8.63 -9.11 -2.63
N ASP A 96 7.45 -8.57 -2.91
CA ASP A 96 7.11 -8.17 -4.28
C ASP A 96 8.01 -7.07 -4.81
N MET A 97 8.43 -6.17 -3.94
CA MET A 97 9.24 -5.04 -4.34
C MET A 97 10.72 -5.22 -4.03
N ASN A 98 11.10 -6.38 -3.49
CA ASN A 98 12.50 -6.70 -3.20
C ASN A 98 13.16 -5.65 -2.31
N LEU A 99 12.49 -5.32 -1.21
CA LEU A 99 13.00 -4.27 -0.32
C LEU A 99 14.06 -4.79 0.64
N TYR A 100 14.14 -6.10 0.83
CA TYR A 100 15.15 -6.74 1.68
C TYR A 100 15.13 -6.25 3.12
N ILE A 101 13.92 -5.94 3.62
CA ILE A 101 13.76 -5.55 5.01
C ILE A 101 13.73 -6.81 5.87
N PRO A 102 14.60 -6.91 6.88
CA PRO A 102 14.57 -8.10 7.75
C PRO A 102 13.39 -8.00 8.71
N PHE A 103 12.59 -9.06 8.79
CA PHE A 103 11.48 -9.13 9.73
C PHE A 103 11.89 -9.70 11.07
N GLY A 104 13.11 -10.15 11.15
CA GLY A 104 13.64 -10.64 12.40
C GLY A 104 13.02 -11.95 12.81
N ASP A 105 13.02 -12.17 14.09
CA ASP A 105 12.50 -13.38 14.60
C ASP A 105 11.05 -13.44 14.72
N GLN A 106 10.47 -12.40 14.36
CA GLN A 106 9.10 -12.47 14.43
C GLN A 106 8.61 -13.43 13.56
N GLY A 107 8.81 -13.94 13.67
CA GLY A 107 8.56 -14.66 12.75
C GLY A 107 8.87 -15.60 12.56
N ASN A 108 9.53 -15.18 13.14
CA ASN A 108 9.71 -15.90 12.79
C ASN A 108 9.52 -16.68 12.92
N ASP A 109 9.61 -16.51 13.25
CA ASP A 109 9.43 -17.23 13.38
C ASP A 109 9.63 -18.20 13.37
N THR A 110 9.96 -18.23 13.69
CA THR A 110 10.25 -19.07 13.57
C THR A 110 9.92 -19.97 13.53
N ARG A 111 9.91 -19.84 13.55
CA ARG A 111 9.61 -20.59 13.39
C ARG A 111 9.56 -21.36 12.49
N TRP A 112 9.86 -20.93 12.01
CA TRP A 112 10.00 -21.71 11.15
C TRP A 112 10.76 -22.69 11.26
N LEU A 113 11.12 -22.67 11.66
CA LEU A 113 11.89 -23.54 11.55
C LEU A 113 11.51 -24.54 11.65
#